data_c9fa61419c9063847a9d673767dbad43
#
_entry.id   c9fa61419c9063847a9d673767dbad43
#
_cell.length_a   1.000
_cell.length_b   1.000
_cell.length_c   1.000
_cell.angle_alpha   90.00
_cell.angle_beta   90.00
_cell.angle_gamma   90.00
#
_symmetry.space_group_name_H-M   'P 1'
#
loop_
_entity.id
_entity.type
_entity.pdbx_description
1 polymer ?
#
loop_
_entity_poly.entity_id
_entity_poly.type
_entity_poly.pdbx_seq_one_letter_code
_entity_poly.pdbx_strand_id
1 'polypeptide(L)'
;MNQKTASAPAAENKMGTMPIGRLLFNMSLPMMVSMLVQALYNIVDSIFVAKLSENALTAVSLAFPLQMLLIAVATGTGVGMNALLSRALGAKKTDEANKIASNAAFLYIISYIVFLILGFTVVKPFYASQIGNANVEIMEMGIDYLSTVMIFSMGLLAQICFERLLTSTGRTIFSMTSQLCGAITNIILDPILIFGLIGFPKMGVTGAAVATVIGQCVGALVSFICNHKFNPDVRLQFRGFRPDGRIIRTIYAIGILSIIMQSIGSVMTYSMNRILITFSSTATAVFGVYFKLQSFFFMPVFGLNNGITPIIAFNYGAQNRKRMVKTIKLSMATAFCIMLFGFLCFELVPQVLLGMFNASADMLTIGVPALRIIGIHYLLAWFGIICGTVFQALGKAVFSMIVSIMRQLVVLIPAAYVLAKFGGLHAVWWAFLTAEIMSLIVSLIFLFRTNRTIISKIPDGSDIL
;
A
#
# COMPACT_ATOMS: atom_id res chain seq x y z
N MET A 1 44.24 30.83 7.51
CA MET A 1 44.14 30.08 6.25
C MET A 1 43.27 28.84 6.52
N ASN A 2 41.96 28.96 6.32
CA ASN A 2 41.01 27.82 6.45
C ASN A 2 40.84 27.23 5.05
N GLN A 3 41.53 26.13 4.79
CA GLN A 3 41.20 25.28 3.62
C GLN A 3 39.81 24.67 3.86
N LYS A 4 38.79 25.17 3.16
CA LYS A 4 37.54 24.43 2.91
C LYS A 4 37.96 23.17 2.16
N THR A 5 37.94 22.03 2.83
CA THR A 5 37.99 20.72 2.20
C THR A 5 36.86 20.67 1.19
N ALA A 6 37.18 20.77 -0.08
CA ALA A 6 36.22 20.51 -1.15
C ALA A 6 35.70 19.07 -0.97
N SER A 7 34.44 18.94 -0.59
CA SER A 7 33.78 17.65 -0.56
C SER A 7 33.80 17.09 -2.00
N ALA A 8 34.29 15.86 -2.13
CA ALA A 8 34.21 15.13 -3.40
C ALA A 8 32.79 15.25 -3.97
N PRO A 9 32.60 15.40 -5.30
CA PRO A 9 31.29 15.52 -5.90
C PRO A 9 30.47 14.29 -5.49
N ALA A 10 29.32 14.54 -4.87
CA ALA A 10 28.41 13.48 -4.46
C ALA A 10 28.10 12.61 -5.69
N ALA A 11 28.33 11.30 -5.58
CA ALA A 11 28.08 10.37 -6.67
C ALA A 11 26.65 10.60 -7.19
N GLU A 12 26.51 10.84 -8.50
CA GLU A 12 25.22 11.13 -9.10
C GLU A 12 24.21 10.00 -8.80
N ASN A 13 23.03 10.38 -8.33
CA ASN A 13 22.01 9.40 -7.95
C ASN A 13 21.59 8.57 -9.17
N LYS A 14 21.57 7.24 -9.02
CA LYS A 14 21.25 6.29 -10.10
C LYS A 14 19.92 6.57 -10.80
N MET A 15 18.96 7.26 -10.15
CA MET A 15 17.69 7.64 -10.76
C MET A 15 17.86 8.61 -11.92
N GLY A 16 18.95 9.41 -11.93
CA GLY A 16 19.30 10.31 -13.01
C GLY A 16 20.18 9.68 -14.10
N THR A 17 21.00 8.68 -13.79
CA THR A 17 22.08 8.20 -14.65
C THR A 17 21.85 6.80 -15.24
N MET A 18 21.27 5.87 -14.48
CA MET A 18 21.08 4.48 -14.90
C MET A 18 20.08 4.37 -16.07
N PRO A 19 20.29 3.47 -17.07
CA PRO A 19 19.31 3.19 -18.12
C PRO A 19 17.95 2.80 -17.55
N ILE A 20 16.85 3.38 -18.05
CA ILE A 20 15.52 3.29 -17.45
C ILE A 20 15.02 1.85 -17.27
N GLY A 21 15.26 0.95 -18.23
CA GLY A 21 14.84 -0.45 -18.10
C GLY A 21 15.50 -1.14 -16.91
N ARG A 22 16.82 -0.97 -16.77
CA ARG A 22 17.59 -1.51 -15.64
C ARG A 22 17.22 -0.84 -14.30
N LEU A 23 16.98 0.47 -14.35
CA LEU A 23 16.55 1.23 -13.17
C LEU A 23 15.19 0.77 -12.68
N LEU A 24 14.21 0.62 -13.60
CA LEU A 24 12.88 0.14 -13.29
C LEU A 24 12.94 -1.24 -12.62
N PHE A 25 13.68 -2.18 -13.22
CA PHE A 25 13.86 -3.51 -12.66
C PHE A 25 14.48 -3.46 -11.26
N ASN A 26 15.58 -2.73 -11.09
CA ASN A 26 16.30 -2.63 -9.82
C ASN A 26 15.49 -1.95 -8.70
N MET A 27 14.55 -1.08 -9.05
CA MET A 27 13.73 -0.39 -8.05
C MET A 27 12.39 -1.07 -7.81
N SER A 28 11.77 -1.60 -8.85
CA SER A 28 10.43 -2.17 -8.73
C SER A 28 10.43 -3.62 -8.28
N LEU A 29 11.36 -4.46 -8.75
CA LEU A 29 11.40 -5.87 -8.36
C LEU A 29 11.53 -6.06 -6.84
N PRO A 30 12.44 -5.38 -6.12
CA PRO A 30 12.47 -5.49 -4.66
C PRO A 30 11.16 -5.09 -4.00
N MET A 31 10.49 -4.05 -4.49
CA MET A 31 9.22 -3.60 -3.94
C MET A 31 8.07 -4.56 -4.25
N MET A 32 8.08 -5.20 -5.42
CA MET A 32 7.12 -6.25 -5.76
C MET A 32 7.26 -7.47 -4.84
N VAL A 33 8.50 -7.91 -4.61
CA VAL A 33 8.81 -9.00 -3.66
C VAL A 33 8.36 -8.62 -2.25
N SER A 34 8.65 -7.40 -1.80
CA SER A 34 8.20 -6.90 -0.49
C SER A 34 6.68 -6.98 -0.32
N MET A 35 5.92 -6.56 -1.33
CA MET A 35 4.46 -6.60 -1.28
C MET A 35 3.92 -8.04 -1.24
N LEU A 36 4.53 -8.95 -2.01
CA LEU A 36 4.16 -10.38 -1.96
C LEU A 36 4.47 -10.99 -0.60
N VAL A 37 5.63 -10.70 -0.02
CA VAL A 37 6.00 -11.19 1.32
C VAL A 37 5.04 -10.64 2.38
N GLN A 38 4.65 -9.37 2.27
CA GLN A 38 3.67 -8.77 3.16
C GLN A 38 2.30 -9.48 3.07
N ALA A 39 1.86 -9.83 1.87
CA ALA A 39 0.64 -10.60 1.70
C ALA A 39 0.74 -12.00 2.31
N LEU A 40 1.87 -12.66 2.13
CA LEU A 40 2.12 -14.00 2.66
C LEU A 40 2.16 -14.01 4.19
N TYR A 41 2.88 -13.08 4.83
CA TYR A 41 2.94 -13.07 6.29
C TYR A 41 1.57 -12.77 6.91
N ASN A 42 0.75 -11.90 6.33
CA ASN A 42 -0.62 -11.64 6.81
C ASN A 42 -1.49 -12.92 6.76
N ILE A 43 -1.29 -13.77 5.73
CA ILE A 43 -1.98 -15.06 5.64
C ILE A 43 -1.50 -16.01 6.74
N VAL A 44 -0.18 -16.10 6.93
CA VAL A 44 0.44 -16.99 7.93
C VAL A 44 0.00 -16.62 9.34
N ASP A 45 0.02 -15.33 9.70
CA ASP A 45 -0.46 -14.82 10.99
C ASP A 45 -1.93 -15.19 11.21
N SER A 46 -2.78 -14.97 10.20
CA SER A 46 -4.20 -15.37 10.27
C SER A 46 -4.40 -16.88 10.47
N ILE A 47 -3.55 -17.72 9.89
CA ILE A 47 -3.59 -19.18 10.08
C ILE A 47 -3.23 -19.55 11.53
N PHE A 48 -2.21 -18.94 12.12
CA PHE A 48 -1.84 -19.21 13.50
C PHE A 48 -2.93 -18.77 14.50
N VAL A 49 -3.51 -17.59 14.29
CA VAL A 49 -4.62 -17.09 15.11
C VAL A 49 -5.85 -17.99 14.97
N ALA A 50 -6.19 -18.44 13.77
CA ALA A 50 -7.30 -19.35 13.53
C ALA A 50 -7.16 -20.71 14.26
N LYS A 51 -5.93 -21.17 14.48
CA LYS A 51 -5.62 -22.40 15.24
C LYS A 51 -5.87 -22.25 16.75
N LEU A 52 -5.97 -21.03 17.29
CA LEU A 52 -6.32 -20.82 18.70
C LEU A 52 -7.80 -21.12 18.97
N SER A 53 -8.66 -20.37 18.29
CA SER A 53 -10.11 -20.53 18.34
C SER A 53 -10.78 -19.66 17.26
N GLU A 54 -12.03 -19.95 16.95
CA GLU A 54 -12.87 -19.13 16.09
C GLU A 54 -13.09 -17.72 16.69
N ASN A 55 -13.25 -17.65 18.02
CA ASN A 55 -13.37 -16.39 18.76
C ASN A 55 -12.11 -15.51 18.61
N ALA A 56 -10.91 -16.12 18.65
CA ALA A 56 -9.65 -15.42 18.45
C ALA A 56 -9.56 -14.80 17.04
N LEU A 57 -9.91 -15.58 16.01
CA LEU A 57 -9.93 -15.08 14.64
C LEU A 57 -10.96 -13.94 14.45
N THR A 58 -12.12 -14.06 15.08
CA THR A 58 -13.16 -13.02 15.08
C THR A 58 -12.66 -11.76 15.76
N ALA A 59 -12.03 -11.88 16.94
CA ALA A 59 -11.47 -10.74 17.66
C ALA A 59 -10.46 -9.95 16.83
N VAL A 60 -9.52 -10.64 16.17
CA VAL A 60 -8.51 -10.00 15.27
C VAL A 60 -9.17 -9.40 14.03
N SER A 61 -10.17 -10.09 13.45
CA SER A 61 -10.88 -9.58 12.28
C SER A 61 -11.64 -8.27 12.55
N LEU A 62 -12.22 -8.14 13.74
CA LEU A 62 -12.90 -6.92 14.17
C LEU A 62 -11.94 -5.75 14.42
N ALA A 63 -10.65 -6.01 14.67
CA ALA A 63 -9.61 -4.97 14.78
C ALA A 63 -9.27 -4.30 13.44
N PHE A 64 -9.55 -4.98 12.33
CA PHE A 64 -9.10 -4.60 10.98
C PHE A 64 -9.38 -3.14 10.58
N PRO A 65 -10.56 -2.53 10.85
CA PRO A 65 -10.81 -1.15 10.45
C PRO A 65 -9.85 -0.14 11.08
N LEU A 66 -9.54 -0.27 12.38
CA LEU A 66 -8.61 0.64 13.05
C LEU A 66 -7.15 0.37 12.67
N GLN A 67 -6.78 -0.89 12.44
CA GLN A 67 -5.46 -1.23 11.88
C GLN A 67 -5.28 -0.64 10.47
N MET A 68 -6.31 -0.74 9.63
CA MET A 68 -6.27 -0.14 8.29
C MET A 68 -6.14 1.38 8.35
N LEU A 69 -6.78 2.05 9.31
CA LEU A 69 -6.61 3.49 9.52
C LEU A 69 -5.16 3.83 9.88
N LEU A 70 -4.55 3.08 10.80
CA LEU A 70 -3.14 3.23 11.16
C LEU A 70 -2.21 3.08 9.94
N ILE A 71 -2.40 2.01 9.17
CA ILE A 71 -1.62 1.73 7.97
C ILE A 71 -1.86 2.81 6.90
N ALA A 72 -3.10 3.26 6.71
CA ALA A 72 -3.45 4.29 5.74
C ALA A 72 -2.77 5.63 6.08
N VAL A 73 -2.74 6.03 7.36
CA VAL A 73 -2.06 7.26 7.80
C VAL A 73 -0.55 7.13 7.58
N ALA A 74 0.05 6.00 7.96
CA ALA A 74 1.47 5.76 7.78
C ALA A 74 1.88 5.76 6.30
N THR A 75 1.18 5.00 5.47
CA THR A 75 1.49 4.89 4.04
C THR A 75 1.15 6.16 3.26
N GLY A 76 0.05 6.84 3.60
CA GLY A 76 -0.35 8.08 2.96
C GLY A 76 0.67 9.22 3.24
N THR A 77 1.11 9.37 4.49
CA THR A 77 2.20 10.31 4.83
C THR A 77 3.47 9.95 4.04
N GLY A 78 3.78 8.65 3.92
CA GLY A 78 4.91 8.15 3.14
C GLY A 78 4.83 8.45 1.65
N VAL A 79 3.66 8.38 1.03
CA VAL A 79 3.46 8.73 -0.39
C VAL A 79 3.75 10.22 -0.60
N GLY A 80 3.23 11.09 0.27
CA GLY A 80 3.50 12.53 0.19
C GLY A 80 4.98 12.86 0.34
N MET A 81 5.65 12.26 1.35
CA MET A 81 7.09 12.41 1.56
C MET A 81 7.88 11.90 0.35
N ASN A 82 7.58 10.71 -0.16
CA ASN A 82 8.31 10.09 -1.26
C ASN A 82 8.29 10.97 -2.52
N ALA A 83 7.11 11.48 -2.90
CA ALA A 83 6.99 12.34 -4.07
C ALA A 83 7.79 13.64 -3.94
N LEU A 84 7.72 14.32 -2.79
CA LEU A 84 8.40 15.58 -2.57
C LEU A 84 9.91 15.42 -2.42
N LEU A 85 10.34 14.42 -1.64
CA LEU A 85 11.75 14.16 -1.38
C LEU A 85 12.48 13.78 -2.68
N SER A 86 11.93 12.85 -3.46
CA SER A 86 12.53 12.45 -4.73
C SER A 86 12.58 13.62 -5.72
N ARG A 87 11.57 14.48 -5.74
CA ARG A 87 11.55 15.71 -6.57
C ARG A 87 12.65 16.68 -6.15
N ALA A 88 12.83 16.92 -4.85
CA ALA A 88 13.88 17.81 -4.33
C ALA A 88 15.28 17.28 -4.68
N LEU A 89 15.48 15.95 -4.55
CA LEU A 89 16.74 15.30 -4.94
C LEU A 89 17.01 15.43 -6.45
N GLY A 90 15.99 15.25 -7.28
CA GLY A 90 16.11 15.44 -8.74
C GLY A 90 16.47 16.86 -9.12
N ALA A 91 15.94 17.86 -8.39
CA ALA A 91 16.27 19.28 -8.55
C ALA A 91 17.64 19.65 -7.93
N LYS A 92 18.40 18.69 -7.39
CA LYS A 92 19.71 18.88 -6.70
C LYS A 92 19.62 19.82 -5.49
N LYS A 93 18.45 19.91 -4.84
CA LYS A 93 18.18 20.75 -3.67
C LYS A 93 18.31 19.93 -2.38
N THR A 94 19.53 19.58 -2.00
CA THR A 94 19.81 18.70 -0.84
C THR A 94 19.32 19.26 0.49
N ASP A 95 19.41 20.58 0.71
CA ASP A 95 18.91 21.21 1.94
C ASP A 95 17.38 21.12 2.04
N GLU A 96 16.67 21.31 0.93
CA GLU A 96 15.23 21.15 0.86
C GLU A 96 14.84 19.68 1.10
N ALA A 97 15.59 18.73 0.52
CA ALA A 97 15.40 17.30 0.73
C ALA A 97 15.56 16.91 2.23
N ASN A 98 16.60 17.41 2.90
CA ASN A 98 16.83 17.17 4.33
C ASN A 98 15.70 17.77 5.20
N LYS A 99 15.20 18.97 4.86
CA LYS A 99 14.04 19.57 5.54
C LYS A 99 12.78 18.75 5.35
N ILE A 100 12.52 18.25 4.13
CA ILE A 100 11.35 17.39 3.85
C ILE A 100 11.45 16.10 4.68
N ALA A 101 12.59 15.45 4.70
CA ALA A 101 12.81 14.23 5.47
C ALA A 101 12.59 14.45 6.99
N SER A 102 13.13 15.54 7.54
CA SER A 102 12.99 15.86 8.96
C SER A 102 11.56 16.23 9.35
N ASN A 103 10.84 16.99 8.49
CA ASN A 103 9.42 17.28 8.70
C ASN A 103 8.56 16.02 8.59
N ALA A 104 8.86 15.10 7.65
CA ALA A 104 8.16 13.84 7.55
C ALA A 104 8.38 12.97 8.79
N ALA A 105 9.63 12.84 9.30
CA ALA A 105 9.91 12.13 10.54
C ALA A 105 9.14 12.73 11.72
N PHE A 106 9.05 14.05 11.83
CA PHE A 106 8.22 14.73 12.80
C PHE A 106 6.74 14.37 12.70
N LEU A 107 6.21 14.30 11.48
CA LEU A 107 4.81 13.89 11.26
C LEU A 107 4.55 12.45 11.67
N TYR A 108 5.51 11.53 11.47
CA TYR A 108 5.40 10.16 11.96
C TYR A 108 5.40 10.09 13.49
N ILE A 109 6.19 10.94 14.17
CA ILE A 109 6.15 11.04 15.64
C ILE A 109 4.79 11.57 16.12
N ILE A 110 4.24 12.59 15.48
CA ILE A 110 2.90 13.10 15.80
C ILE A 110 1.84 12.01 15.57
N SER A 111 1.90 11.30 14.44
CA SER A 111 1.00 10.18 14.16
C SER A 111 1.10 9.10 15.23
N TYR A 112 2.32 8.77 15.71
CA TYR A 112 2.51 7.84 16.81
C TYR A 112 1.80 8.31 18.09
N ILE A 113 1.97 9.58 18.48
CA ILE A 113 1.32 10.13 19.67
C ILE A 113 -0.22 10.05 19.55
N VAL A 114 -0.75 10.34 18.37
CA VAL A 114 -2.19 10.23 18.12
C VAL A 114 -2.66 8.78 18.29
N PHE A 115 -1.98 7.81 17.65
CA PHE A 115 -2.37 6.40 17.77
C PHE A 115 -2.13 5.82 19.15
N LEU A 116 -1.11 6.30 19.88
CA LEU A 116 -0.90 5.97 21.30
C LEU A 116 -2.12 6.39 22.14
N ILE A 117 -2.59 7.62 21.97
CA ILE A 117 -3.77 8.13 22.68
C ILE A 117 -5.02 7.33 22.28
N LEU A 118 -5.21 7.07 20.96
CA LEU A 118 -6.33 6.28 20.48
C LEU A 118 -6.30 4.83 21.02
N GLY A 119 -5.10 4.25 21.19
CA GLY A 119 -4.91 2.92 21.78
C GLY A 119 -5.45 2.83 23.20
N PHE A 120 -5.30 3.88 24.01
CA PHE A 120 -5.84 3.93 25.35
C PHE A 120 -7.32 4.33 25.45
N THR A 121 -7.80 5.18 24.53
CA THR A 121 -9.12 5.82 24.67
C THR A 121 -10.20 5.22 23.79
N VAL A 122 -9.87 4.81 22.56
CA VAL A 122 -10.87 4.45 21.55
C VAL A 122 -11.06 2.94 21.41
N VAL A 123 -10.05 2.12 21.71
CA VAL A 123 -10.12 0.67 21.47
C VAL A 123 -11.27 0.00 22.24
N LYS A 124 -11.41 0.31 23.53
CA LYS A 124 -12.48 -0.27 24.35
C LYS A 124 -13.89 0.14 23.89
N PRO A 125 -14.22 1.43 23.70
CA PRO A 125 -15.53 1.82 23.15
C PRO A 125 -15.77 1.33 21.73
N PHE A 126 -14.72 1.19 20.91
CA PHE A 126 -14.83 0.62 19.58
C PHE A 126 -15.32 -0.83 19.58
N TYR A 127 -14.72 -1.71 20.41
CA TYR A 127 -15.19 -3.09 20.54
C TYR A 127 -16.58 -3.16 21.20
N ALA A 128 -16.85 -2.36 22.21
CA ALA A 128 -18.17 -2.28 22.83
C ALA A 128 -19.26 -1.89 21.82
N SER A 129 -18.97 -1.03 20.87
CA SER A 129 -19.93 -0.63 19.81
C SER A 129 -20.17 -1.72 18.76
N GLN A 130 -19.22 -2.65 18.56
CA GLN A 130 -19.35 -3.73 17.57
C GLN A 130 -20.02 -4.99 18.13
N ILE A 131 -19.70 -5.36 19.35
CA ILE A 131 -20.11 -6.65 19.93
C ILE A 131 -21.17 -6.44 21.01
N GLY A 132 -21.25 -5.26 21.61
CA GLY A 132 -22.06 -5.02 22.82
C GLY A 132 -21.61 -5.93 23.97
N ASN A 133 -22.56 -6.47 24.70
CA ASN A 133 -22.29 -7.42 25.78
C ASN A 133 -22.43 -8.90 25.34
N ALA A 134 -22.51 -9.17 24.06
CA ALA A 134 -22.87 -10.50 23.55
C ALA A 134 -21.75 -11.54 23.73
N ASN A 135 -20.48 -11.15 23.69
CA ASN A 135 -19.32 -12.06 23.85
C ASN A 135 -18.15 -11.37 24.53
N VAL A 136 -18.00 -11.53 25.81
CA VAL A 136 -16.95 -10.93 26.64
C VAL A 136 -15.57 -11.43 26.23
N GLU A 137 -15.43 -12.70 25.88
CA GLU A 137 -14.16 -13.31 25.48
C GLU A 137 -13.60 -12.66 24.21
N ILE A 138 -14.43 -12.49 23.17
CA ILE A 138 -14.02 -11.81 21.93
C ILE A 138 -13.64 -10.35 22.22
N MET A 139 -14.37 -9.69 23.10
CA MET A 139 -14.12 -8.31 23.49
C MET A 139 -12.76 -8.16 24.18
N GLU A 140 -12.46 -9.01 25.17
CA GLU A 140 -11.19 -8.97 25.90
C GLU A 140 -10.00 -9.26 24.98
N MET A 141 -10.05 -10.36 24.21
CA MET A 141 -9.02 -10.71 23.25
C MET A 141 -8.80 -9.60 22.21
N GLY A 142 -9.87 -8.99 21.73
CA GLY A 142 -9.80 -7.94 20.74
C GLY A 142 -9.20 -6.63 21.30
N ILE A 143 -9.58 -6.25 22.52
CA ILE A 143 -9.02 -5.08 23.20
C ILE A 143 -7.53 -5.27 23.43
N ASP A 144 -7.11 -6.42 23.95
CA ASP A 144 -5.69 -6.72 24.21
C ASP A 144 -4.86 -6.69 22.92
N TYR A 145 -5.37 -7.29 21.85
CA TYR A 145 -4.71 -7.29 20.55
C TYR A 145 -4.55 -5.88 19.98
N LEU A 146 -5.65 -5.18 19.84
CA LEU A 146 -5.67 -3.89 19.15
C LEU A 146 -4.98 -2.80 19.99
N SER A 147 -5.15 -2.80 21.31
CA SER A 147 -4.43 -1.88 22.19
C SER A 147 -2.93 -2.09 22.09
N THR A 148 -2.46 -3.33 22.12
CA THR A 148 -1.03 -3.65 21.94
C THR A 148 -0.50 -3.12 20.60
N VAL A 149 -1.19 -3.38 19.49
CA VAL A 149 -0.78 -2.91 18.17
C VAL A 149 -0.77 -1.39 18.07
N MET A 150 -1.75 -0.69 18.64
CA MET A 150 -1.86 0.77 18.55
C MET A 150 -0.88 1.48 19.50
N ILE A 151 -0.74 1.01 20.73
CA ILE A 151 0.17 1.60 21.72
C ILE A 151 1.64 1.46 21.27
N PHE A 152 1.99 0.32 20.71
CA PHE A 152 3.34 0.05 20.20
C PHE A 152 3.49 0.30 18.70
N SER A 153 2.60 1.08 18.09
CA SER A 153 2.63 1.41 16.66
C SER A 153 3.88 2.20 16.21
N MET A 154 4.73 2.64 17.14
CA MET A 154 5.99 3.31 16.83
C MET A 154 6.87 2.45 15.91
N GLY A 155 6.91 1.13 16.11
CA GLY A 155 7.64 0.20 15.25
C GLY A 155 7.20 0.30 13.79
N LEU A 156 5.90 0.19 13.54
CA LEU A 156 5.32 0.31 12.20
C LEU A 156 5.58 1.67 11.55
N LEU A 157 5.32 2.75 12.30
CA LEU A 157 5.46 4.12 11.80
C LEU A 157 6.92 4.46 11.49
N ALA A 158 7.86 4.06 12.36
CA ALA A 158 9.29 4.24 12.14
C ALA A 158 9.78 3.39 10.94
N GLN A 159 9.35 2.14 10.84
CA GLN A 159 9.69 1.26 9.73
C GLN A 159 9.28 1.91 8.40
N ILE A 160 8.00 2.31 8.26
CA ILE A 160 7.50 2.93 7.04
C ILE A 160 8.24 4.24 6.75
N CYS A 161 8.50 5.08 7.75
CA CYS A 161 9.27 6.31 7.59
C CYS A 161 10.65 6.04 6.97
N PHE A 162 11.43 5.15 7.56
CA PHE A 162 12.78 4.84 7.09
C PHE A 162 12.80 4.10 5.75
N GLU A 163 11.83 3.22 5.50
CA GLU A 163 11.67 2.57 4.20
C GLU A 163 11.34 3.58 3.09
N ARG A 164 10.51 4.57 3.37
CA ARG A 164 10.21 5.63 2.40
C ARG A 164 11.40 6.55 2.14
N LEU A 165 12.25 6.80 3.11
CA LEU A 165 13.53 7.50 2.89
C LEU A 165 14.44 6.70 1.94
N LEU A 166 14.56 5.38 2.14
CA LEU A 166 15.34 4.50 1.27
C LEU A 166 14.77 4.44 -0.15
N THR A 167 13.46 4.32 -0.30
CA THR A 167 12.83 4.27 -1.62
C THR A 167 12.94 5.60 -2.36
N SER A 168 12.77 6.72 -1.68
CA SER A 168 12.88 8.07 -2.24
C SER A 168 14.26 8.40 -2.77
N THR A 169 15.30 7.77 -2.23
CA THR A 169 16.69 7.91 -2.68
C THR A 169 17.13 6.83 -3.68
N GLY A 170 16.21 5.96 -4.08
CA GLY A 170 16.47 4.89 -5.03
C GLY A 170 17.03 3.59 -4.43
N ARG A 171 17.04 3.44 -3.11
CA ARG A 171 17.64 2.29 -2.40
C ARG A 171 16.61 1.24 -1.99
N THR A 172 15.75 0.84 -2.92
CA THR A 172 14.61 -0.07 -2.68
C THR A 172 14.99 -1.46 -2.19
N ILE A 173 16.19 -1.94 -2.51
CA ILE A 173 16.67 -3.24 -2.04
C ILE A 173 16.81 -3.28 -0.50
N PHE A 174 17.24 -2.16 0.12
CA PHE A 174 17.34 -2.08 1.57
C PHE A 174 15.97 -1.94 2.24
N SER A 175 14.99 -1.32 1.56
CA SER A 175 13.60 -1.31 2.00
C SER A 175 13.02 -2.74 1.98
N MET A 176 13.27 -3.51 0.91
CA MET A 176 12.90 -4.92 0.85
C MET A 176 13.55 -5.73 1.98
N THR A 177 14.85 -5.56 2.22
CA THR A 177 15.56 -6.28 3.29
C THR A 177 14.95 -5.99 4.66
N SER A 178 14.58 -4.74 4.94
CA SER A 178 13.90 -4.35 6.17
C SER A 178 12.56 -5.07 6.34
N GLN A 179 11.73 -5.08 5.29
CA GLN A 179 10.43 -5.78 5.32
C GLN A 179 10.59 -7.28 5.48
N LEU A 180 11.56 -7.89 4.79
CA LEU A 180 11.85 -9.32 4.92
C LEU A 180 12.28 -9.67 6.35
N CYS A 181 13.21 -8.92 6.95
CA CYS A 181 13.64 -9.15 8.33
C CYS A 181 12.46 -9.03 9.31
N GLY A 182 11.61 -8.02 9.15
CA GLY A 182 10.41 -7.86 9.97
C GLY A 182 9.43 -9.02 9.82
N ALA A 183 9.13 -9.42 8.58
CA ALA A 183 8.20 -10.51 8.29
C ALA A 183 8.71 -11.87 8.79
N ILE A 184 9.99 -12.18 8.57
CA ILE A 184 10.61 -13.42 9.07
C ILE A 184 10.58 -13.45 10.60
N THR A 185 10.91 -12.34 11.26
CA THR A 185 10.84 -12.24 12.72
C THR A 185 9.43 -12.50 13.23
N ASN A 186 8.42 -11.90 12.61
CA ASN A 186 7.02 -12.11 12.96
C ASN A 186 6.63 -13.60 12.79
N ILE A 187 6.86 -14.20 11.62
CA ILE A 187 6.52 -15.61 11.34
C ILE A 187 7.18 -16.58 12.33
N ILE A 188 8.40 -16.28 12.78
CA ILE A 188 9.10 -17.12 13.78
C ILE A 188 8.49 -16.90 15.17
N LEU A 189 8.19 -15.67 15.55
CA LEU A 189 7.68 -15.34 16.89
C LEU A 189 6.22 -15.69 17.08
N ASP A 190 5.40 -15.68 16.03
CA ASP A 190 3.97 -16.02 16.11
C ASP A 190 3.75 -17.36 16.82
N PRO A 191 4.25 -18.52 16.34
CA PRO A 191 4.01 -19.78 17.01
C PRO A 191 4.62 -19.83 18.42
N ILE A 192 5.75 -19.15 18.64
CA ILE A 192 6.43 -19.13 19.94
C ILE A 192 5.58 -18.43 20.98
N LEU A 193 5.06 -17.24 20.67
CA LEU A 193 4.33 -16.40 21.62
C LEU A 193 2.85 -16.80 21.70
N ILE A 194 2.24 -17.19 20.58
CA ILE A 194 0.83 -17.62 20.53
C ILE A 194 0.62 -18.90 21.35
N PHE A 195 1.47 -19.93 21.12
CA PHE A 195 1.30 -21.24 21.72
C PHE A 195 2.16 -21.50 22.97
N GLY A 196 3.10 -20.59 23.26
CA GLY A 196 3.98 -20.73 24.41
C GLY A 196 5.08 -21.79 24.19
N LEU A 197 5.76 -21.75 23.05
CA LEU A 197 6.85 -22.66 22.73
C LEU A 197 8.19 -22.19 23.31
N ILE A 198 9.15 -23.10 23.44
CA ILE A 198 10.55 -22.81 23.84
C ILE A 198 10.64 -22.09 25.23
N GLY A 199 9.72 -22.40 26.14
CA GLY A 199 9.75 -21.83 27.50
C GLY A 199 9.07 -20.46 27.66
N PHE A 200 8.49 -19.91 26.61
CA PHE A 200 7.68 -18.70 26.69
C PHE A 200 6.27 -18.98 27.21
N PRO A 201 5.63 -18.07 27.93
CA PRO A 201 4.24 -18.22 28.33
C PRO A 201 3.31 -18.20 27.11
N LYS A 202 2.24 -19.00 27.17
CA LYS A 202 1.19 -18.98 26.14
C LYS A 202 0.42 -17.65 26.24
N MET A 203 0.61 -16.78 25.25
CA MET A 203 -0.01 -15.45 25.23
C MET A 203 -1.26 -15.38 24.34
N GLY A 204 -1.56 -16.41 23.55
CA GLY A 204 -2.73 -16.42 22.68
C GLY A 204 -2.74 -15.27 21.68
N VAL A 205 -3.86 -14.56 21.56
CA VAL A 205 -4.06 -13.44 20.60
C VAL A 205 -3.14 -12.27 20.91
N THR A 206 -2.86 -11.98 22.18
CA THR A 206 -1.88 -10.95 22.58
C THR A 206 -0.47 -11.31 22.10
N GLY A 207 -0.13 -12.61 22.05
CA GLY A 207 1.13 -13.10 21.49
C GLY A 207 1.29 -12.77 20.01
N ALA A 208 0.24 -12.87 19.20
CA ALA A 208 0.23 -12.44 17.81
C ALA A 208 0.48 -10.93 17.67
N ALA A 209 -0.18 -10.12 18.51
CA ALA A 209 0.05 -8.68 18.53
C ALA A 209 1.50 -8.32 18.87
N VAL A 210 2.07 -8.96 19.91
CA VAL A 210 3.45 -8.75 20.34
C VAL A 210 4.44 -9.19 19.26
N ALA A 211 4.24 -10.33 18.63
CA ALA A 211 5.07 -10.82 17.52
C ALA A 211 5.07 -9.83 16.34
N THR A 212 3.91 -9.31 15.98
CA THR A 212 3.75 -8.28 14.94
C THR A 212 4.52 -7.01 15.30
N VAL A 213 4.36 -6.51 16.52
CA VAL A 213 5.07 -5.31 17.00
C VAL A 213 6.61 -5.52 17.00
N ILE A 214 7.08 -6.66 17.49
CA ILE A 214 8.52 -6.96 17.48
C ILE A 214 9.04 -7.05 16.04
N GLY A 215 8.32 -7.71 15.13
CA GLY A 215 8.67 -7.77 13.71
C GLY A 215 8.80 -6.37 13.09
N GLN A 216 7.85 -5.48 13.37
CA GLN A 216 7.88 -4.09 12.92
C GLN A 216 9.04 -3.29 13.53
N CYS A 217 9.36 -3.51 14.80
CA CYS A 217 10.53 -2.88 15.47
C CYS A 217 11.85 -3.36 14.86
N VAL A 218 11.98 -4.66 14.55
CA VAL A 218 13.16 -5.20 13.85
C VAL A 218 13.27 -4.59 12.45
N GLY A 219 12.17 -4.53 11.69
CA GLY A 219 12.14 -3.84 10.40
C GLY A 219 12.54 -2.37 10.51
N ALA A 220 12.04 -1.64 11.52
CA ALA A 220 12.42 -0.26 11.78
C ALA A 220 13.91 -0.12 12.08
N LEU A 221 14.48 -0.99 12.90
CA LEU A 221 15.90 -0.99 13.24
C LEU A 221 16.77 -1.25 12.01
N VAL A 222 16.43 -2.27 11.21
CA VAL A 222 17.14 -2.60 9.96
C VAL A 222 17.08 -1.44 8.98
N SER A 223 15.91 -0.85 8.75
CA SER A 223 15.76 0.29 7.84
C SER A 223 16.49 1.54 8.35
N PHE A 224 16.51 1.78 9.66
CA PHE A 224 17.30 2.86 10.26
C PHE A 224 18.80 2.66 10.02
N ILE A 225 19.34 1.45 10.31
CA ILE A 225 20.74 1.11 10.07
C ILE A 225 21.10 1.27 8.59
N CYS A 226 20.24 0.80 7.69
CA CYS A 226 20.45 0.93 6.25
C CYS A 226 20.45 2.41 5.80
N ASN A 227 19.56 3.24 6.34
CA ASN A 227 19.59 4.69 6.08
C ASN A 227 20.87 5.33 6.57
N HIS A 228 21.31 4.98 7.79
CA HIS A 228 22.51 5.59 8.36
C HIS A 228 23.79 5.21 7.60
N LYS A 229 23.92 3.93 7.22
CA LYS A 229 25.15 3.41 6.57
C LYS A 229 25.17 3.60 5.05
N PHE A 230 24.03 3.48 4.37
CA PHE A 230 23.97 3.37 2.92
C PHE A 230 23.20 4.49 2.23
N ASN A 231 22.67 5.48 2.96
CA ASN A 231 21.93 6.59 2.39
C ASN A 231 22.59 7.95 2.62
N PRO A 232 23.63 8.31 1.85
CA PRO A 232 24.29 9.60 1.97
C PRO A 232 23.49 10.77 1.40
N ASP A 233 22.44 10.49 0.58
CA ASP A 233 21.68 11.51 -0.15
C ASP A 233 20.79 12.36 0.75
N VAL A 234 20.42 11.84 1.94
CA VAL A 234 19.51 12.50 2.88
C VAL A 234 19.99 12.31 4.32
N ARG A 235 20.00 13.40 5.05
CA ARG A 235 20.35 13.42 6.49
C ARG A 235 19.20 14.01 7.30
N LEU A 236 18.74 13.28 8.31
CA LEU A 236 17.78 13.80 9.27
C LEU A 236 18.44 14.83 10.16
N GLN A 237 17.87 16.02 10.21
CA GLN A 237 18.38 17.14 11.01
C GLN A 237 17.45 17.36 12.20
N PHE A 238 17.80 16.80 13.35
CA PHE A 238 17.04 17.01 14.59
C PHE A 238 17.55 18.20 15.41
N ARG A 239 18.84 18.54 15.29
CA ARG A 239 19.43 19.65 16.03
C ARG A 239 19.03 21.00 15.42
N GLY A 240 18.29 21.81 16.18
CA GLY A 240 17.76 23.08 15.71
C GLY A 240 16.55 22.94 14.76
N PHE A 241 15.94 21.77 14.71
CA PHE A 241 14.75 21.51 13.88
C PHE A 241 13.60 22.41 14.28
N ARG A 242 12.97 23.03 13.29
CA ARG A 242 11.70 23.74 13.42
C ARG A 242 10.73 23.21 12.37
N PRO A 243 9.51 22.80 12.75
CA PRO A 243 8.49 22.37 11.80
C PRO A 243 8.21 23.46 10.79
N ASP A 244 8.24 23.11 9.49
CA ASP A 244 7.88 24.00 8.40
C ASP A 244 6.46 23.69 7.91
N GLY A 245 5.53 24.58 8.21
CA GLY A 245 4.12 24.43 7.86
C GLY A 245 3.87 24.32 6.36
N ARG A 246 4.73 24.90 5.49
CA ARG A 246 4.60 24.77 4.04
C ARG A 246 4.92 23.37 3.57
N ILE A 247 6.00 22.79 4.10
CA ILE A 247 6.40 21.41 3.78
C ILE A 247 5.33 20.43 4.29
N ILE A 248 4.88 20.59 5.54
CA ILE A 248 3.84 19.77 6.15
C ILE A 248 2.55 19.80 5.32
N ARG A 249 2.09 21.01 4.96
CA ARG A 249 0.90 21.17 4.11
C ARG A 249 1.08 20.46 2.76
N THR A 250 2.26 20.53 2.18
CA THR A 250 2.52 19.92 0.86
C THR A 250 2.59 18.39 0.95
N ILE A 251 3.19 17.83 2.02
CA ILE A 251 3.17 16.39 2.29
C ILE A 251 1.72 15.89 2.42
N TYR A 252 0.91 16.57 3.21
CA TYR A 252 -0.49 16.19 3.42
C TYR A 252 -1.41 16.50 2.24
N ALA A 253 -1.09 17.46 1.38
CA ALA A 253 -1.82 17.66 0.12
C ALA A 253 -1.82 16.43 -0.79
N ILE A 254 -0.82 15.55 -0.66
CA ILE A 254 -0.77 14.26 -1.35
C ILE A 254 -1.20 13.13 -0.39
N GLY A 255 -0.72 13.17 0.84
CA GLY A 255 -0.88 12.12 1.84
C GLY A 255 -2.34 11.90 2.25
N ILE A 256 -3.08 12.95 2.58
CA ILE A 256 -4.50 12.84 2.96
C ILE A 256 -5.34 12.25 1.82
N LEU A 257 -5.07 12.66 0.59
CA LEU A 257 -5.77 12.09 -0.56
C LEU A 257 -5.49 10.59 -0.73
N SER A 258 -4.27 10.16 -0.44
CA SER A 258 -3.89 8.75 -0.43
C SER A 258 -4.55 7.97 0.71
N ILE A 259 -4.70 8.57 1.89
CA ILE A 259 -5.44 8.00 3.03
C ILE A 259 -6.91 7.78 2.64
N ILE A 260 -7.55 8.80 2.07
CA ILE A 260 -8.95 8.72 1.61
C ILE A 260 -9.11 7.60 0.57
N MET A 261 -8.21 7.52 -0.41
CA MET A 261 -8.27 6.46 -1.44
C MET A 261 -8.22 5.05 -0.86
N GLN A 262 -7.43 4.81 0.19
CA GLN A 262 -7.39 3.51 0.86
C GLN A 262 -8.71 3.21 1.59
N SER A 263 -9.33 4.21 2.22
CA SER A 263 -10.62 4.06 2.90
C SER A 263 -11.77 3.75 1.93
N ILE A 264 -11.72 4.26 0.70
CA ILE A 264 -12.73 3.99 -0.34
C ILE A 264 -12.87 2.49 -0.62
N GLY A 265 -11.74 1.75 -0.64
CA GLY A 265 -11.75 0.30 -0.85
C GLY A 265 -12.58 -0.46 0.19
N SER A 266 -12.53 -0.05 1.45
CA SER A 266 -13.32 -0.65 2.53
C SER A 266 -14.82 -0.39 2.35
N VAL A 267 -15.20 0.83 1.97
CA VAL A 267 -16.61 1.18 1.68
C VAL A 267 -17.14 0.36 0.50
N MET A 268 -16.35 0.22 -0.55
CA MET A 268 -16.69 -0.58 -1.71
C MET A 268 -16.93 -2.05 -1.34
N THR A 269 -16.01 -2.66 -0.60
CA THR A 269 -16.12 -4.06 -0.18
C THR A 269 -17.36 -4.28 0.69
N TYR A 270 -17.62 -3.39 1.65
CA TYR A 270 -18.81 -3.44 2.48
C TYR A 270 -20.08 -3.37 1.63
N SER A 271 -20.16 -2.42 0.70
CA SER A 271 -21.35 -2.23 -0.16
C SER A 271 -21.59 -3.43 -1.07
N MET A 272 -20.53 -3.99 -1.67
CA MET A 272 -20.61 -5.19 -2.50
C MET A 272 -21.12 -6.39 -1.68
N ASN A 273 -20.61 -6.61 -0.47
CA ASN A 273 -21.08 -7.67 0.39
C ASN A 273 -22.58 -7.51 0.75
N ARG A 274 -23.04 -6.28 1.00
CA ARG A 274 -24.46 -5.98 1.25
C ARG A 274 -25.35 -6.30 0.05
N ILE A 275 -24.86 -6.09 -1.17
CA ILE A 275 -25.58 -6.45 -2.41
C ILE A 275 -25.57 -7.97 -2.59
N LEU A 276 -24.44 -8.62 -2.46
CA LEU A 276 -24.30 -10.05 -2.75
C LEU A 276 -25.02 -10.95 -1.74
N ILE A 277 -25.08 -10.57 -0.46
CA ILE A 277 -25.78 -11.34 0.58
C ILE A 277 -27.28 -11.44 0.31
N THR A 278 -27.87 -10.51 -0.46
CA THR A 278 -29.28 -10.58 -0.84
C THR A 278 -29.59 -11.75 -1.79
N PHE A 279 -28.58 -12.28 -2.47
CA PHE A 279 -28.73 -13.46 -3.35
C PHE A 279 -28.41 -14.74 -2.59
N SER A 280 -27.23 -14.84 -1.97
CA SER A 280 -26.85 -15.99 -1.17
C SER A 280 -25.58 -15.69 -0.34
N SER A 281 -25.39 -16.43 0.76
CA SER A 281 -24.12 -16.43 1.50
C SER A 281 -22.96 -16.94 0.64
N THR A 282 -23.21 -17.90 -0.25
CA THR A 282 -22.24 -18.45 -1.19
C THR A 282 -21.73 -17.39 -2.16
N ALA A 283 -22.59 -16.49 -2.67
CA ALA A 283 -22.18 -15.37 -3.53
C ALA A 283 -21.21 -14.42 -2.81
N THR A 284 -21.50 -14.14 -1.53
CA THR A 284 -20.60 -13.32 -0.69
C THR A 284 -19.27 -14.03 -0.44
N ALA A 285 -19.29 -15.36 -0.21
CA ALA A 285 -18.09 -16.16 -0.04
C ALA A 285 -17.22 -16.18 -1.32
N VAL A 286 -17.83 -16.31 -2.51
CA VAL A 286 -17.15 -16.19 -3.81
C VAL A 286 -16.46 -14.84 -3.94
N PHE A 287 -17.13 -13.75 -3.59
CA PHE A 287 -16.52 -12.42 -3.62
C PHE A 287 -15.34 -12.29 -2.64
N GLY A 288 -15.45 -12.87 -1.46
CA GLY A 288 -14.35 -12.92 -0.48
C GLY A 288 -13.12 -13.65 -1.02
N VAL A 289 -13.32 -14.81 -1.69
CA VAL A 289 -12.21 -15.54 -2.33
C VAL A 289 -11.64 -14.76 -3.52
N TYR A 290 -12.50 -14.18 -4.36
CA TYR A 290 -12.05 -13.31 -5.43
C TYR A 290 -11.15 -12.19 -4.89
N PHE A 291 -11.54 -11.53 -3.80
CA PHE A 291 -10.78 -10.42 -3.22
C PHE A 291 -9.38 -10.85 -2.74
N LYS A 292 -9.27 -12.06 -2.17
CA LYS A 292 -7.98 -12.66 -1.79
C LYS A 292 -7.12 -12.97 -3.02
N LEU A 293 -7.70 -13.58 -4.05
CA LEU A 293 -7.03 -13.87 -5.30
C LEU A 293 -6.59 -12.59 -6.02
N GLN A 294 -7.47 -11.60 -6.09
CA GLN A 294 -7.16 -10.28 -6.64
C GLN A 294 -5.93 -9.66 -5.95
N SER A 295 -5.89 -9.70 -4.62
CA SER A 295 -4.77 -9.14 -3.85
C SER A 295 -3.44 -9.74 -4.30
N PHE A 296 -3.40 -11.04 -4.60
CA PHE A 296 -2.18 -11.70 -5.06
C PHE A 296 -1.67 -11.14 -6.40
N PHE A 297 -2.55 -10.82 -7.35
CA PHE A 297 -2.16 -10.25 -8.65
C PHE A 297 -1.92 -8.73 -8.59
N PHE A 298 -2.62 -8.02 -7.71
CA PHE A 298 -2.47 -6.57 -7.58
C PHE A 298 -1.27 -6.14 -6.72
N MET A 299 -0.86 -6.95 -5.73
CA MET A 299 0.29 -6.64 -4.89
C MET A 299 1.58 -6.39 -5.68
N PRO A 300 1.96 -7.18 -6.70
CA PRO A 300 3.09 -6.87 -7.56
C PRO A 300 2.96 -5.51 -8.26
N VAL A 301 1.75 -5.13 -8.72
CA VAL A 301 1.53 -3.84 -9.38
C VAL A 301 1.64 -2.68 -8.37
N PHE A 302 1.18 -2.86 -7.13
CA PHE A 302 1.42 -1.87 -6.07
C PHE A 302 2.91 -1.77 -5.70
N GLY A 303 3.64 -2.90 -5.72
CA GLY A 303 5.09 -2.90 -5.61
C GLY A 303 5.77 -2.13 -6.74
N LEU A 304 5.34 -2.36 -7.98
CA LEU A 304 5.77 -1.58 -9.15
C LEU A 304 5.54 -0.08 -8.91
N ASN A 305 4.35 0.32 -8.45
CA ASN A 305 4.02 1.71 -8.15
C ASN A 305 4.97 2.33 -7.12
N ASN A 306 5.28 1.60 -6.04
CA ASN A 306 6.22 2.06 -5.04
C ASN A 306 7.63 2.28 -5.61
N GLY A 307 8.03 1.46 -6.59
CA GLY A 307 9.32 1.59 -7.28
C GLY A 307 9.38 2.73 -8.29
N ILE A 308 8.30 2.99 -9.03
CA ILE A 308 8.29 4.00 -10.10
C ILE A 308 7.99 5.42 -9.60
N THR A 309 7.26 5.59 -8.51
CA THR A 309 6.94 6.91 -7.95
C THR A 309 8.18 7.77 -7.76
N PRO A 310 9.25 7.30 -7.08
CA PRO A 310 10.47 8.09 -6.92
C PRO A 310 11.20 8.35 -8.24
N ILE A 311 11.17 7.42 -9.21
CA ILE A 311 11.81 7.63 -10.51
C ILE A 311 11.12 8.77 -11.27
N ILE A 312 9.79 8.77 -11.31
CA ILE A 312 8.99 9.80 -11.98
C ILE A 312 9.20 11.16 -11.29
N ALA A 313 9.09 11.20 -9.95
CA ALA A 313 9.22 12.42 -9.17
C ALA A 313 10.64 13.01 -9.27
N PHE A 314 11.69 12.16 -9.25
CA PHE A 314 13.08 12.57 -9.41
C PHE A 314 13.32 13.20 -10.80
N ASN A 315 12.91 12.51 -11.88
CA ASN A 315 13.11 13.01 -13.24
C ASN A 315 12.23 14.25 -13.53
N TYR A 316 11.09 14.38 -12.85
CA TYR A 316 10.31 15.62 -12.85
C TYR A 316 11.09 16.78 -12.19
N GLY A 317 11.70 16.53 -11.03
CA GLY A 317 12.57 17.51 -10.36
C GLY A 317 13.81 17.87 -11.17
N ALA A 318 14.43 16.88 -11.83
CA ALA A 318 15.59 17.04 -12.72
C ALA A 318 15.25 17.65 -14.09
N GLN A 319 13.96 17.95 -14.36
CA GLN A 319 13.49 18.49 -15.64
C GLN A 319 13.89 17.62 -16.85
N ASN A 320 13.86 16.29 -16.72
CA ASN A 320 14.18 15.34 -17.77
C ASN A 320 12.94 14.59 -18.27
N ARG A 321 12.28 15.17 -19.27
CA ARG A 321 11.06 14.65 -19.87
C ARG A 321 11.26 13.29 -20.52
N LYS A 322 12.34 13.08 -21.28
CA LYS A 322 12.60 11.82 -21.99
C LYS A 322 12.63 10.63 -21.02
N ARG A 323 13.40 10.75 -19.94
CA ARG A 323 13.51 9.70 -18.92
C ARG A 323 12.18 9.45 -18.22
N MET A 324 11.45 10.52 -17.87
CA MET A 324 10.14 10.42 -17.21
C MET A 324 9.11 9.71 -18.09
N VAL A 325 8.98 10.11 -19.36
CA VAL A 325 8.04 9.49 -20.31
C VAL A 325 8.41 8.04 -20.60
N LYS A 326 9.71 7.74 -20.75
CA LYS A 326 10.19 6.36 -20.93
C LYS A 326 9.87 5.48 -19.70
N THR A 327 10.01 6.03 -18.48
CA THR A 327 9.61 5.33 -17.26
C THR A 327 8.13 5.02 -17.27
N ILE A 328 7.28 6.00 -17.56
CA ILE A 328 5.81 5.82 -17.61
C ILE A 328 5.43 4.74 -18.62
N LYS A 329 5.94 4.81 -19.86
CA LYS A 329 5.63 3.83 -20.90
C LYS A 329 6.06 2.41 -20.51
N LEU A 330 7.27 2.25 -19.98
CA LEU A 330 7.79 0.95 -19.59
C LEU A 330 7.02 0.38 -18.38
N SER A 331 6.64 1.24 -17.43
CA SER A 331 5.81 0.83 -16.29
C SER A 331 4.41 0.40 -16.72
N MET A 332 3.80 1.09 -17.68
CA MET A 332 2.54 0.69 -18.28
C MET A 332 2.63 -0.69 -18.93
N ALA A 333 3.68 -0.93 -19.72
CA ALA A 333 3.90 -2.24 -20.34
C ALA A 333 4.09 -3.35 -19.30
N THR A 334 4.88 -3.10 -18.25
CA THR A 334 5.12 -4.07 -17.17
C THR A 334 3.83 -4.37 -16.41
N ALA A 335 3.06 -3.35 -16.04
CA ALA A 335 1.78 -3.52 -15.35
C ALA A 335 0.76 -4.27 -16.21
N PHE A 336 0.72 -3.98 -17.51
CA PHE A 336 -0.11 -4.73 -18.47
C PHE A 336 0.24 -6.21 -18.50
N CYS A 337 1.54 -6.57 -18.58
CA CYS A 337 1.96 -7.97 -18.58
C CYS A 337 1.56 -8.70 -17.29
N ILE A 338 1.70 -8.03 -16.11
CA ILE A 338 1.30 -8.62 -14.83
C ILE A 338 -0.21 -8.86 -14.80
N MET A 339 -0.99 -7.85 -15.20
CA MET A 339 -2.44 -7.94 -15.20
C MET A 339 -2.99 -8.90 -16.27
N LEU A 340 -2.33 -8.98 -17.43
CA LEU A 340 -2.64 -9.97 -18.44
C LEU A 340 -2.43 -11.39 -17.91
N PHE A 341 -1.35 -11.62 -17.17
CA PHE A 341 -1.12 -12.91 -16.50
C PHE A 341 -2.25 -13.23 -15.51
N GLY A 342 -2.66 -12.26 -14.69
CA GLY A 342 -3.79 -12.43 -13.76
C GLY A 342 -5.11 -12.72 -14.48
N PHE A 343 -5.39 -12.02 -15.57
CA PHE A 343 -6.54 -12.30 -16.44
C PHE A 343 -6.52 -13.73 -16.99
N LEU A 344 -5.39 -14.16 -17.56
CA LEU A 344 -5.25 -15.52 -18.09
C LEU A 344 -5.43 -16.58 -17.01
N CYS A 345 -4.97 -16.37 -15.80
CA CYS A 345 -5.21 -17.27 -14.67
C CYS A 345 -6.72 -17.39 -14.35
N PHE A 346 -7.44 -16.27 -14.34
CA PHE A 346 -8.89 -16.26 -14.06
C PHE A 346 -9.70 -16.88 -15.18
N GLU A 347 -9.24 -16.76 -16.41
CA GLU A 347 -9.94 -17.33 -17.58
C GLU A 347 -9.68 -18.82 -17.75
N LEU A 348 -8.40 -19.24 -17.64
CA LEU A 348 -7.98 -20.60 -17.98
C LEU A 348 -8.12 -21.59 -16.83
N VAL A 349 -7.87 -21.16 -15.58
CA VAL A 349 -7.80 -22.06 -14.41
C VAL A 349 -8.66 -21.61 -13.21
N PRO A 350 -9.86 -21.04 -13.38
CA PRO A 350 -10.66 -20.53 -12.29
C PRO A 350 -11.06 -21.61 -11.29
N GLN A 351 -11.30 -22.84 -11.76
CA GLN A 351 -11.66 -23.99 -10.91
C GLN A 351 -10.51 -24.37 -9.96
N VAL A 352 -9.27 -24.34 -10.46
CA VAL A 352 -8.08 -24.60 -9.62
C VAL A 352 -7.91 -23.54 -8.56
N LEU A 353 -8.07 -22.26 -8.94
CA LEU A 353 -7.97 -21.13 -8.02
C LEU A 353 -9.02 -21.20 -6.91
N LEU A 354 -10.27 -21.51 -7.25
CA LEU A 354 -11.34 -21.70 -6.27
C LEU A 354 -11.11 -22.95 -5.42
N GLY A 355 -10.60 -24.04 -6.03
CA GLY A 355 -10.27 -25.28 -5.35
C GLY A 355 -9.24 -25.13 -4.24
N MET A 356 -8.31 -24.17 -4.36
CA MET A 356 -7.37 -23.82 -3.28
C MET A 356 -8.05 -23.34 -1.98
N PHE A 357 -9.31 -22.91 -2.06
CA PHE A 357 -10.11 -22.45 -0.93
C PHE A 357 -11.20 -23.46 -0.52
N ASN A 358 -11.04 -24.75 -0.87
CA ASN A 358 -12.02 -25.82 -0.59
C ASN A 358 -13.44 -25.46 -1.08
N ALA A 359 -13.56 -24.92 -2.29
CA ALA A 359 -14.82 -24.49 -2.85
C ALA A 359 -15.81 -25.65 -2.97
N SER A 360 -17.04 -25.46 -2.46
CA SER A 360 -18.16 -26.38 -2.66
C SER A 360 -18.64 -26.38 -4.12
N ALA A 361 -19.46 -27.36 -4.51
CA ALA A 361 -20.04 -27.42 -5.84
C ALA A 361 -20.82 -26.15 -6.19
N ASP A 362 -21.62 -25.64 -5.24
CA ASP A 362 -22.36 -24.37 -5.40
C ASP A 362 -21.41 -23.17 -5.57
N MET A 363 -20.34 -23.15 -4.82
CA MET A 363 -19.33 -22.11 -4.91
C MET A 363 -18.60 -22.13 -6.26
N LEU A 364 -18.34 -23.31 -6.84
CA LEU A 364 -17.78 -23.45 -8.17
C LEU A 364 -18.76 -22.97 -9.25
N THR A 365 -20.04 -23.30 -9.11
CA THR A 365 -21.11 -22.92 -10.05
C THR A 365 -21.25 -21.38 -10.15
N ILE A 366 -21.16 -20.67 -9.04
CA ILE A 366 -21.22 -19.20 -9.00
C ILE A 366 -19.84 -18.59 -9.31
N GLY A 367 -18.78 -19.16 -8.74
CA GLY A 367 -17.44 -18.58 -8.73
C GLY A 367 -16.70 -18.64 -10.06
N VAL A 368 -16.86 -19.73 -10.83
CA VAL A 368 -16.17 -19.85 -12.13
C VAL A 368 -16.63 -18.77 -13.11
N PRO A 369 -17.93 -18.56 -13.35
CA PRO A 369 -18.39 -17.45 -14.17
C PRO A 369 -18.03 -16.09 -13.58
N ALA A 370 -18.11 -15.93 -12.25
CA ALA A 370 -17.74 -14.69 -11.57
C ALA A 370 -16.28 -14.31 -11.83
N LEU A 371 -15.33 -15.25 -11.64
CA LEU A 371 -13.90 -14.97 -11.87
C LEU A 371 -13.61 -14.62 -13.31
N ARG A 372 -14.22 -15.32 -14.28
CA ARG A 372 -14.05 -15.01 -15.71
C ARG A 372 -14.57 -13.63 -16.06
N ILE A 373 -15.80 -13.29 -15.67
CA ILE A 373 -16.39 -11.98 -15.96
C ILE A 373 -15.59 -10.86 -15.28
N ILE A 374 -15.29 -11.01 -13.99
CA ILE A 374 -14.52 -10.01 -13.26
C ILE A 374 -13.10 -9.93 -13.85
N GLY A 375 -12.47 -11.06 -14.19
CA GLY A 375 -11.12 -11.09 -14.75
C GLY A 375 -10.90 -10.15 -15.94
N ILE A 376 -11.94 -9.92 -16.75
CA ILE A 376 -11.86 -9.04 -17.93
C ILE A 376 -11.40 -7.61 -17.55
N HIS A 377 -11.82 -7.10 -16.39
CA HIS A 377 -11.42 -5.75 -15.96
C HIS A 377 -9.89 -5.60 -15.76
N TYR A 378 -9.14 -6.69 -15.53
CA TYR A 378 -7.68 -6.66 -15.40
C TYR A 378 -7.00 -6.11 -16.65
N LEU A 379 -7.61 -6.35 -17.84
CA LEU A 379 -7.09 -5.83 -19.11
C LEU A 379 -7.11 -4.30 -19.19
N LEU A 380 -7.85 -3.62 -18.33
CA LEU A 380 -7.97 -2.16 -18.28
C LEU A 380 -7.39 -1.56 -17.01
N ALA A 381 -7.42 -2.30 -15.89
CA ALA A 381 -7.08 -1.81 -14.56
C ALA A 381 -5.64 -1.27 -14.44
N TRP A 382 -4.68 -1.90 -15.13
CA TRP A 382 -3.27 -1.47 -15.12
C TRP A 382 -3.10 -0.01 -15.53
N PHE A 383 -3.92 0.48 -16.46
CA PHE A 383 -3.81 1.84 -16.96
C PHE A 383 -4.19 2.86 -15.87
N GLY A 384 -5.35 2.68 -15.24
CA GLY A 384 -5.82 3.55 -14.14
C GLY A 384 -4.86 3.56 -12.96
N ILE A 385 -4.30 2.41 -12.61
CA ILE A 385 -3.36 2.25 -11.50
C ILE A 385 -2.05 3.02 -11.77
N ILE A 386 -1.45 2.86 -12.96
CA ILE A 386 -0.22 3.57 -13.31
C ILE A 386 -0.46 5.07 -13.46
N CYS A 387 -1.57 5.49 -14.10
CA CYS A 387 -1.95 6.91 -14.16
C CYS A 387 -2.09 7.53 -12.78
N GLY A 388 -2.73 6.83 -11.83
CA GLY A 388 -2.84 7.26 -10.44
C GLY A 388 -1.48 7.54 -9.80
N THR A 389 -0.51 6.65 -10.03
CA THR A 389 0.86 6.80 -9.55
C THR A 389 1.56 8.01 -10.21
N VAL A 390 1.39 8.19 -11.51
CA VAL A 390 1.93 9.37 -12.23
C VAL A 390 1.37 10.66 -11.65
N PHE A 391 0.06 10.73 -11.40
CA PHE A 391 -0.56 11.93 -10.82
C PHE A 391 -0.03 12.23 -9.41
N GLN A 392 0.14 11.20 -8.57
CA GLN A 392 0.71 11.35 -7.22
C GLN A 392 2.18 11.84 -7.29
N ALA A 393 3.01 11.24 -8.14
CA ALA A 393 4.41 11.61 -8.32
C ALA A 393 4.59 13.05 -8.82
N LEU A 394 3.66 13.54 -9.64
CA LEU A 394 3.63 14.91 -10.15
C LEU A 394 2.93 15.92 -9.20
N GLY A 395 2.48 15.48 -8.02
CA GLY A 395 1.79 16.32 -7.04
C GLY A 395 0.32 16.63 -7.40
N LYS A 396 -0.27 15.87 -8.32
CA LYS A 396 -1.69 15.97 -8.73
C LYS A 396 -2.55 14.85 -8.13
N ALA A 397 -2.31 14.50 -6.87
CA ALA A 397 -3.01 13.41 -6.18
C ALA A 397 -4.54 13.54 -6.17
N VAL A 398 -5.08 14.76 -6.32
CA VAL A 398 -6.52 15.00 -6.49
C VAL A 398 -7.08 14.23 -7.70
N PHE A 399 -6.33 14.15 -8.81
CA PHE A 399 -6.78 13.39 -9.98
C PHE A 399 -6.86 11.88 -9.67
N SER A 400 -5.88 11.33 -8.94
CA SER A 400 -5.93 9.95 -8.48
C SER A 400 -7.13 9.68 -7.58
N MET A 401 -7.42 10.59 -6.66
CA MET A 401 -8.57 10.48 -5.77
C MET A 401 -9.90 10.51 -6.54
N ILE A 402 -10.05 11.45 -7.49
CA ILE A 402 -11.26 11.53 -8.32
C ILE A 402 -11.46 10.24 -9.12
N VAL A 403 -10.40 9.69 -9.74
CA VAL A 403 -10.48 8.40 -10.45
C VAL A 403 -10.93 7.29 -9.51
N SER A 404 -10.39 7.22 -8.29
CA SER A 404 -10.75 6.21 -7.29
C SER A 404 -12.21 6.33 -6.84
N ILE A 405 -12.68 7.56 -6.56
CA ILE A 405 -14.08 7.83 -6.17
C ILE A 405 -15.03 7.44 -7.32
N MET A 406 -14.72 7.93 -8.52
CA MET A 406 -15.55 7.65 -9.71
C MET A 406 -15.64 6.14 -9.96
N ARG A 407 -14.51 5.43 -9.92
CA ARG A 407 -14.47 3.99 -10.14
C ARG A 407 -15.26 3.22 -9.10
N GLN A 408 -14.99 3.43 -7.80
CA GLN A 408 -15.46 2.55 -6.74
C GLN A 408 -16.82 2.98 -6.16
N LEU A 409 -17.04 4.27 -5.93
CA LEU A 409 -18.26 4.75 -5.27
C LEU A 409 -19.33 5.18 -6.27
N VAL A 410 -18.95 5.92 -7.32
CA VAL A 410 -19.93 6.53 -8.24
C VAL A 410 -20.38 5.55 -9.32
N VAL A 411 -19.52 4.62 -9.75
CA VAL A 411 -19.86 3.69 -10.84
C VAL A 411 -20.03 2.26 -10.34
N LEU A 412 -19.04 1.68 -9.65
CA LEU A 412 -19.10 0.26 -9.25
C LEU A 412 -20.32 -0.06 -8.38
N ILE A 413 -20.54 0.69 -7.30
CA ILE A 413 -21.62 0.40 -6.36
C ILE A 413 -23.00 0.61 -7.01
N PRO A 414 -23.30 1.75 -7.67
CA PRO A 414 -24.57 1.92 -8.35
C PRO A 414 -24.79 0.94 -9.49
N ALA A 415 -23.76 0.65 -10.30
CA ALA A 415 -23.85 -0.35 -11.36
C ALA A 415 -24.16 -1.74 -10.81
N ALA A 416 -23.47 -2.16 -9.73
CA ALA A 416 -23.73 -3.44 -9.06
C ALA A 416 -25.18 -3.51 -8.54
N TYR A 417 -25.67 -2.43 -7.93
CA TYR A 417 -27.04 -2.36 -7.43
C TYR A 417 -28.09 -2.46 -8.57
N VAL A 418 -27.89 -1.71 -9.65
CA VAL A 418 -28.79 -1.73 -10.82
C VAL A 418 -28.77 -3.09 -11.49
N LEU A 419 -27.58 -3.65 -11.73
CA LEU A 419 -27.42 -4.97 -12.34
C LEU A 419 -27.99 -6.08 -11.46
N ALA A 420 -27.86 -5.98 -10.13
CA ALA A 420 -28.49 -6.89 -9.18
C ALA A 420 -30.02 -6.90 -9.31
N LYS A 421 -30.61 -5.72 -9.45
CA LYS A 421 -32.08 -5.57 -9.53
C LYS A 421 -32.67 -6.07 -10.85
N PHE A 422 -31.98 -5.86 -11.98
CA PHE A 422 -32.53 -6.15 -13.31
C PHE A 422 -31.94 -7.38 -13.97
N GLY A 423 -30.73 -7.80 -13.62
CA GLY A 423 -30.00 -8.89 -14.30
C GLY A 423 -29.61 -10.06 -13.39
N GLY A 424 -29.92 -9.99 -12.08
CA GLY A 424 -29.57 -11.03 -11.14
C GLY A 424 -28.06 -11.12 -10.82
N LEU A 425 -27.68 -12.21 -10.11
CA LEU A 425 -26.31 -12.37 -9.58
C LEU A 425 -25.23 -12.33 -10.67
N HIS A 426 -25.43 -13.00 -11.81
CA HIS A 426 -24.45 -13.02 -12.89
C HIS A 426 -24.18 -11.64 -13.47
N ALA A 427 -25.19 -10.79 -13.53
CA ALA A 427 -25.05 -9.44 -14.04
C ALA A 427 -24.23 -8.55 -13.11
N VAL A 428 -24.29 -8.78 -11.79
CA VAL A 428 -23.53 -7.97 -10.80
C VAL A 428 -22.03 -7.97 -11.09
N TRP A 429 -21.47 -9.07 -11.56
CA TRP A 429 -20.04 -9.18 -11.85
C TRP A 429 -19.56 -8.25 -12.96
N TRP A 430 -20.44 -7.86 -13.89
CA TRP A 430 -20.14 -6.89 -14.94
C TRP A 430 -19.96 -5.46 -14.43
N ALA A 431 -20.38 -5.17 -13.18
CA ALA A 431 -20.15 -3.87 -12.56
C ALA A 431 -18.65 -3.52 -12.48
N PHE A 432 -17.79 -4.51 -12.30
CA PHE A 432 -16.33 -4.30 -12.24
C PHE A 432 -15.78 -3.79 -13.58
N LEU A 433 -16.21 -4.40 -14.70
CA LEU A 433 -15.80 -3.95 -16.03
C LEU A 433 -16.36 -2.56 -16.34
N THR A 434 -17.61 -2.29 -15.98
CA THR A 434 -18.25 -0.97 -16.18
C THR A 434 -17.49 0.12 -15.44
N ALA A 435 -17.11 -0.15 -14.18
CA ALA A 435 -16.33 0.76 -13.37
C ALA A 435 -14.92 1.01 -13.96
N GLU A 436 -14.30 -0.03 -14.49
CA GLU A 436 -12.95 0.10 -15.05
C GLU A 436 -12.94 0.84 -16.40
N ILE A 437 -13.97 0.69 -17.23
CA ILE A 437 -14.14 1.50 -18.45
C ILE A 437 -14.24 2.99 -18.08
N MET A 438 -15.03 3.33 -17.06
CA MET A 438 -15.12 4.72 -16.58
C MET A 438 -13.79 5.22 -16.02
N SER A 439 -13.10 4.37 -15.25
CA SER A 439 -11.76 4.67 -14.73
C SER A 439 -10.77 4.97 -15.85
N LEU A 440 -10.80 4.17 -16.91
CA LEU A 440 -9.97 4.35 -18.11
C LEU A 440 -10.26 5.71 -18.78
N ILE A 441 -11.53 6.05 -19.01
CA ILE A 441 -11.94 7.31 -19.64
C ILE A 441 -11.47 8.50 -18.82
N VAL A 442 -11.76 8.51 -17.52
CA VAL A 442 -11.38 9.62 -16.62
C VAL A 442 -9.85 9.74 -16.51
N SER A 443 -9.15 8.61 -16.43
CA SER A 443 -7.69 8.57 -16.39
C SER A 443 -7.06 9.10 -17.67
N LEU A 444 -7.62 8.78 -18.85
CA LEU A 444 -7.18 9.33 -20.14
C LEU A 444 -7.36 10.84 -20.20
N ILE A 445 -8.51 11.37 -19.78
CA ILE A 445 -8.78 12.81 -19.74
C ILE A 445 -7.75 13.51 -18.85
N PHE A 446 -7.52 12.99 -17.64
CA PHE A 446 -6.56 13.59 -16.72
C PHE A 446 -5.11 13.42 -17.17
N LEU A 447 -4.76 12.31 -17.81
CA LEU A 447 -3.42 12.11 -18.36
C LEU A 447 -3.17 13.09 -19.52
N PHE A 448 -4.14 13.26 -20.42
CA PHE A 448 -4.05 14.23 -21.50
C PHE A 448 -3.89 15.67 -20.95
N ARG A 449 -4.69 16.04 -19.95
CA ARG A 449 -4.56 17.33 -19.28
C ARG A 449 -3.21 17.50 -18.60
N THR A 450 -2.73 16.49 -17.89
CA THR A 450 -1.42 16.51 -17.21
C THR A 450 -0.28 16.57 -18.22
N ASN A 451 -0.39 15.86 -19.34
CA ASN A 451 0.58 15.92 -20.41
C ASN A 451 0.67 17.35 -20.96
N ARG A 452 -0.47 17.97 -21.31
CA ARG A 452 -0.51 19.34 -21.87
C ARG A 452 -0.05 20.43 -20.89
N THR A 453 -0.35 20.29 -19.61
CA THR A 453 -0.09 21.32 -18.60
C THR A 453 1.26 21.20 -17.92
N ILE A 454 1.81 20.00 -17.82
CA ILE A 454 3.04 19.72 -17.07
C ILE A 454 4.07 19.02 -17.94
N ILE A 455 3.77 17.80 -18.44
CA ILE A 455 4.79 16.93 -19.06
C ILE A 455 5.39 17.54 -20.33
N SER A 456 4.55 18.09 -21.21
CA SER A 456 5.00 18.71 -22.46
C SER A 456 5.81 20.00 -22.26
N LYS A 457 5.71 20.63 -21.08
CA LYS A 457 6.45 21.85 -20.75
C LYS A 457 7.82 21.60 -20.14
N ILE A 458 8.12 20.35 -19.80
CA ILE A 458 9.42 19.96 -19.28
C ILE A 458 10.38 19.85 -20.49
N PRO A 459 11.56 20.45 -20.43
CA PRO A 459 12.55 20.32 -21.50
C PRO A 459 12.98 18.85 -21.68
N ASP A 460 13.29 18.48 -22.90
CA ASP A 460 13.96 17.22 -23.18
C ASP A 460 15.39 17.34 -22.66
N GLY A 461 15.65 16.80 -21.48
CA GLY A 461 16.99 16.78 -20.91
C GLY A 461 17.95 16.03 -21.83
N SER A 462 19.22 16.42 -21.84
CA SER A 462 20.29 15.70 -22.57
C SER A 462 20.28 14.23 -22.08
N ASP A 463 20.24 13.29 -23.03
CA ASP A 463 20.57 11.90 -22.73
C ASP A 463 22.05 11.89 -22.31
N ILE A 464 22.28 11.84 -21.00
CA ILE A 464 23.58 11.40 -20.50
C ILE A 464 23.58 9.89 -20.75
N LEU A 465 24.32 9.48 -21.78
CA LEU A 465 24.54 8.08 -22.15
C LEU A 465 25.10 7.26 -21.00
#